data_7f63b096d07c1a630fc357280c6ccbfd
#
_entry.id   7f63b096d07c1a630fc357280c6ccbfd
#
_cell.length_a   1.000
_cell.length_b   1.000
_cell.length_c   1.000
_cell.angle_alpha   90.00
_cell.angle_beta   90.00
_cell.angle_gamma   90.00
#
_symmetry.space_group_name_H-M   'P 1'
#
loop_
_entity.id
_entity.type
_entity.pdbx_description
1 polymer ?
#
loop_
_entity_poly.entity_id
_entity_poly.type
_entity_poly.pdbx_seq_one_letter_code
_entity_poly.pdbx_strand_id
1 'polypeptide(L)'
;MRVAVVGSGPSGCYTAQSLVQQHPDVLVDVLDRLPCPYGLVRYGVAPDHEKIKSLQNNLRTVLEHERVRFLGGIEIGPGGVPAARLRELYHAVVYCVGAATDRHLGIPGEDLPGSWSATEFVSWYSAHPDSTADGFVIGARSAVVIGVGNVAVDVTRMLARGVTELSPTDMPDPALNALAASRVTEVHMVGRRGPSQARFTTKELRELGSLPDTEVTVSAAELALDPAYLDPSPLPAPQGRNVEVLRGWAAAEPRPVSRRISLRFFLRPVELLVDGGRVGAARFERTVPDGRGGVRGTGEFEEIEAQLVLRSVGYRGMPVEGLPFDAGSGTVPNVDGRVVRGGSAVPGEYVAGWIKRGPTGVIGTNRPDAKETVTSLLEDAPTLVQKDLRDDPLDALRAAGAEPVEWAGWCAIERAEAELGASLGRGVVKLPDWQALMNAVHGSAS
;
A
#
# COMPACT_ATOMS: atom_id res chain seq x y z
N MET A 1 -15.72 -19.42 21.26
CA MET A 1 -14.52 -19.65 20.38
C MET A 1 -13.66 -18.38 20.42
N ARG A 2 -12.32 -18.50 20.54
CA ARG A 2 -11.38 -17.34 20.47
C ARG A 2 -10.57 -17.41 19.19
N VAL A 3 -10.49 -16.31 18.46
CA VAL A 3 -9.79 -16.22 17.16
C VAL A 3 -8.80 -15.05 17.19
N ALA A 4 -7.56 -15.30 16.80
CA ALA A 4 -6.60 -14.25 16.50
C ALA A 4 -6.69 -13.84 15.03
N VAL A 5 -6.74 -12.55 14.77
CA VAL A 5 -6.61 -11.96 13.43
C VAL A 5 -5.33 -11.14 13.41
N VAL A 6 -4.34 -11.56 12.64
CA VAL A 6 -3.02 -10.92 12.56
C VAL A 6 -3.01 -9.94 11.41
N GLY A 7 -2.97 -8.66 11.72
CA GLY A 7 -3.08 -7.51 10.83
C GLY A 7 -4.41 -6.79 10.98
N SER A 8 -4.36 -5.51 11.29
CA SER A 8 -5.53 -4.62 11.52
C SER A 8 -5.91 -3.78 10.30
N GLY A 9 -5.35 -4.09 9.13
CA GLY A 9 -5.75 -3.48 7.86
C GLY A 9 -7.16 -3.90 7.43
N PRO A 10 -7.64 -3.42 6.26
CA PRO A 10 -9.00 -3.75 5.79
C PRO A 10 -9.33 -5.24 5.79
N SER A 11 -8.38 -6.10 5.42
CA SER A 11 -8.59 -7.55 5.42
C SER A 11 -8.87 -8.08 6.82
N GLY A 12 -8.08 -7.67 7.82
CA GLY A 12 -8.27 -8.09 9.21
C GLY A 12 -9.56 -7.54 9.80
N CYS A 13 -9.86 -6.26 9.60
CA CYS A 13 -11.12 -5.68 10.08
C CYS A 13 -12.34 -6.38 9.45
N TYR A 14 -12.34 -6.66 8.14
CA TYR A 14 -13.45 -7.40 7.51
C TYR A 14 -13.53 -8.85 7.96
N THR A 15 -12.38 -9.48 8.30
CA THR A 15 -12.36 -10.82 8.90
C THR A 15 -13.00 -10.80 10.29
N ALA A 16 -12.61 -9.86 11.15
CA ALA A 16 -13.21 -9.66 12.47
C ALA A 16 -14.72 -9.37 12.36
N GLN A 17 -15.12 -8.48 11.47
CA GLN A 17 -16.53 -8.17 11.19
C GLN A 17 -17.31 -9.43 10.79
N SER A 18 -16.77 -10.20 9.85
CA SER A 18 -17.42 -11.42 9.35
C SER A 18 -17.58 -12.47 10.45
N LEU A 19 -16.58 -12.63 11.32
CA LEU A 19 -16.62 -13.54 12.47
C LEU A 19 -17.72 -13.15 13.45
N VAL A 20 -17.78 -11.90 13.91
CA VAL A 20 -18.78 -11.47 14.90
C VAL A 20 -20.20 -11.45 14.35
N GLN A 21 -20.36 -11.28 13.02
CA GLN A 21 -21.66 -11.32 12.35
C GLN A 21 -22.19 -12.75 12.16
N GLN A 22 -21.30 -13.73 11.97
CA GLN A 22 -21.71 -15.11 11.64
C GLN A 22 -21.68 -16.08 12.85
N HIS A 23 -21.02 -15.71 13.94
CA HIS A 23 -20.94 -16.56 15.13
C HIS A 23 -21.19 -15.74 16.40
N PRO A 24 -22.25 -16.06 17.20
CA PRO A 24 -22.68 -15.23 18.32
C PRO A 24 -21.68 -15.20 19.49
N ASP A 25 -20.94 -16.26 19.71
CA ASP A 25 -20.06 -16.43 20.89
C ASP A 25 -18.57 -16.36 20.53
N VAL A 26 -18.21 -15.78 19.35
CA VAL A 26 -16.81 -15.60 18.99
C VAL A 26 -16.24 -14.37 19.69
N LEU A 27 -15.03 -14.54 20.23
CA LEU A 27 -14.17 -13.44 20.70
C LEU A 27 -12.99 -13.33 19.73
N VAL A 28 -12.68 -12.11 19.31
CA VAL A 28 -11.65 -11.83 18.30
C VAL A 28 -10.63 -10.88 18.87
N ASP A 29 -9.36 -11.28 18.87
CA ASP A 29 -8.23 -10.39 19.11
C ASP A 29 -7.61 -10.02 17.76
N VAL A 30 -7.60 -8.72 17.43
CA VAL A 30 -6.97 -8.19 16.23
C VAL A 30 -5.58 -7.68 16.64
N LEU A 31 -4.55 -8.40 16.21
CA LEU A 31 -3.15 -8.14 16.52
C LEU A 31 -2.52 -7.35 15.39
N ASP A 32 -1.74 -6.32 15.71
CA ASP A 32 -0.96 -5.58 14.72
C ASP A 32 0.43 -5.26 15.26
N ARG A 33 1.44 -5.29 14.40
CA ARG A 33 2.78 -4.87 14.76
C ARG A 33 2.86 -3.39 15.11
N LEU A 34 2.06 -2.58 14.41
CA LEU A 34 1.99 -1.15 14.66
C LEU A 34 1.03 -0.83 15.81
N PRO A 35 1.27 0.25 16.58
CA PRO A 35 0.36 0.71 17.62
C PRO A 35 -0.93 1.30 17.03
N CYS A 36 -0.97 1.52 15.73
CA CYS A 36 -2.05 2.16 15.00
C CYS A 36 -2.74 1.13 14.06
N PRO A 37 -4.09 1.05 14.06
CA PRO A 37 -4.83 0.19 13.16
C PRO A 37 -4.98 0.75 11.75
N TYR A 38 -5.73 0.03 10.91
CA TYR A 38 -6.20 0.36 9.57
C TYR A 38 -5.20 0.11 8.43
N GLY A 39 -3.95 -0.28 8.72
CA GLY A 39 -2.95 -0.67 7.72
C GLY A 39 -2.82 0.37 6.58
N LEU A 40 -2.95 -0.07 5.32
CA LEU A 40 -2.79 0.83 4.17
C LEU A 40 -3.89 1.90 4.03
N VAL A 41 -5.04 1.81 4.71
CA VAL A 41 -6.00 2.94 4.74
C VAL A 41 -5.39 4.12 5.49
N ARG A 42 -4.58 3.85 6.53
CA ARG A 42 -3.84 4.88 7.25
C ARG A 42 -2.52 5.25 6.57
N TYR A 43 -1.73 4.26 6.14
CA TYR A 43 -0.33 4.44 5.73
C TYR A 43 -0.07 4.27 4.23
N GLY A 44 -1.10 4.00 3.42
CA GLY A 44 -0.96 3.77 1.99
C GLY A 44 -1.85 4.65 1.11
N VAL A 45 -2.97 5.14 1.65
CA VAL A 45 -3.87 6.07 0.94
C VAL A 45 -3.26 7.47 0.97
N ALA A 46 -3.16 8.10 -0.20
CA ALA A 46 -2.59 9.43 -0.35
C ALA A 46 -3.28 10.46 0.58
N PRO A 47 -2.53 11.44 1.14
CA PRO A 47 -3.03 12.39 2.13
C PRO A 47 -4.25 13.19 1.66
N ASP A 48 -4.34 13.48 0.38
CA ASP A 48 -5.40 14.25 -0.28
C ASP A 48 -6.65 13.42 -0.66
N HIS A 49 -6.67 12.11 -0.38
CA HIS A 49 -7.81 11.23 -0.64
C HIS A 49 -8.72 11.06 0.59
N GLU A 50 -9.28 12.15 1.09
CA GLU A 50 -10.12 12.18 2.31
C GLU A 50 -11.28 11.18 2.26
N LYS A 51 -11.97 11.04 1.10
CA LYS A 51 -13.09 10.09 0.94
C LYS A 51 -12.67 8.64 1.10
N ILE A 52 -11.45 8.28 0.69
CA ILE A 52 -10.94 6.92 0.86
C ILE A 52 -10.50 6.73 2.30
N LYS A 53 -9.86 7.74 2.89
CA LYS A 53 -9.46 7.72 4.31
C LYS A 53 -10.67 7.63 5.25
N SER A 54 -11.82 8.21 4.90
CA SER A 54 -13.05 8.09 5.71
C SER A 54 -13.57 6.65 5.87
N LEU A 55 -13.06 5.69 5.10
CA LEU A 55 -13.30 4.26 5.33
C LEU A 55 -12.79 3.80 6.72
N GLN A 56 -11.84 4.53 7.33
CA GLN A 56 -11.41 4.29 8.70
C GLN A 56 -12.61 4.29 9.67
N ASN A 57 -13.60 5.14 9.46
CA ASN A 57 -14.79 5.20 10.31
C ASN A 57 -15.57 3.87 10.31
N ASN A 58 -15.67 3.22 9.16
CA ASN A 58 -16.31 1.91 9.06
C ASN A 58 -15.47 0.79 9.70
N LEU A 59 -14.14 0.88 9.59
CA LEU A 59 -13.24 -0.09 10.22
C LEU A 59 -13.20 0.12 11.73
N ARG A 60 -13.32 1.37 12.19
CA ARG A 60 -13.42 1.75 13.59
C ARG A 60 -14.58 1.05 14.29
N THR A 61 -15.78 1.06 13.70
CA THR A 61 -16.96 0.41 14.29
C THR A 61 -16.77 -1.10 14.50
N VAL A 62 -15.88 -1.74 13.71
CA VAL A 62 -15.54 -3.16 13.89
C VAL A 62 -14.63 -3.33 15.10
N LEU A 63 -13.60 -2.48 15.23
CA LEU A 63 -12.63 -2.57 16.33
C LEU A 63 -13.22 -2.11 17.68
N GLU A 64 -14.29 -1.32 17.67
CA GLU A 64 -15.05 -0.90 18.85
C GLU A 64 -16.15 -1.90 19.26
N HIS A 65 -16.33 -2.98 18.51
CA HIS A 65 -17.34 -3.99 18.83
C HIS A 65 -16.97 -4.76 20.11
N GLU A 66 -17.90 -4.97 21.03
CA GLU A 66 -17.69 -5.58 22.35
C GLU A 66 -16.97 -6.95 22.35
N ARG A 67 -17.06 -7.69 21.25
CA ARG A 67 -16.42 -9.00 21.06
C ARG A 67 -15.11 -8.93 20.27
N VAL A 68 -14.63 -7.73 19.95
CA VAL A 68 -13.38 -7.48 19.24
C VAL A 68 -12.45 -6.69 20.14
N ARG A 69 -11.22 -7.17 20.30
CA ARG A 69 -10.18 -6.46 21.03
C ARG A 69 -9.01 -6.13 20.11
N PHE A 70 -8.64 -4.86 20.01
CA PHE A 70 -7.46 -4.44 19.28
C PHE A 70 -6.23 -4.50 20.18
N LEU A 71 -5.15 -5.09 19.68
CA LEU A 71 -3.85 -5.22 20.35
C LEU A 71 -2.74 -4.81 19.36
N GLY A 72 -2.39 -3.54 19.35
CA GLY A 72 -1.25 -3.00 18.61
C GLY A 72 0.08 -3.28 19.30
N GLY A 73 1.21 -3.09 18.61
CA GLY A 73 2.55 -3.34 19.16
C GLY A 73 2.88 -4.85 19.28
N ILE A 74 2.11 -5.73 18.66
CA ILE A 74 2.34 -7.19 18.68
C ILE A 74 2.91 -7.64 17.35
N GLU A 75 4.22 -7.82 17.31
CA GLU A 75 4.90 -8.41 16.16
C GLU A 75 4.82 -9.94 16.19
N ILE A 76 4.46 -10.54 15.04
CA ILE A 76 4.43 -11.99 14.87
C ILE A 76 5.60 -12.39 14.00
N GLY A 77 6.53 -13.15 14.58
CA GLY A 77 7.73 -13.62 13.90
C GLY A 77 9.02 -13.41 14.71
N PRO A 78 10.18 -13.28 14.04
CA PRO A 78 11.48 -13.13 14.68
C PRO A 78 11.52 -11.90 15.60
N GLY A 79 11.91 -12.10 16.85
CA GLY A 79 11.98 -11.02 17.85
C GLY A 79 10.66 -10.67 18.52
N GLY A 80 9.53 -11.20 18.05
CA GLY A 80 8.21 -11.04 18.62
C GLY A 80 7.58 -12.36 19.06
N VAL A 81 6.25 -12.46 18.93
CA VAL A 81 5.50 -13.67 19.28
C VAL A 81 5.58 -14.70 18.14
N PRO A 82 6.08 -15.92 18.39
CA PRO A 82 6.09 -16.95 17.35
C PRO A 82 4.67 -17.32 16.88
N ALA A 83 4.49 -17.55 15.57
CA ALA A 83 3.21 -18.00 15.02
C ALA A 83 2.71 -19.31 15.68
N ALA A 84 3.62 -20.21 16.07
CA ALA A 84 3.30 -21.41 16.82
C ALA A 84 2.61 -21.10 18.16
N ARG A 85 3.04 -20.03 18.84
CA ARG A 85 2.47 -19.62 20.12
C ARG A 85 1.01 -19.16 19.98
N LEU A 86 0.69 -18.46 18.87
CA LEU A 86 -0.71 -18.09 18.61
C LEU A 86 -1.61 -19.32 18.45
N ARG A 87 -1.11 -20.37 17.82
CA ARG A 87 -1.86 -21.64 17.68
C ARG A 87 -2.11 -22.35 19.01
N GLU A 88 -1.30 -22.07 20.02
CA GLU A 88 -1.54 -22.59 21.37
C GLU A 88 -2.57 -21.75 22.12
N LEU A 89 -2.60 -20.44 21.93
CA LEU A 89 -3.42 -19.47 22.65
C LEU A 89 -4.82 -19.29 22.07
N TYR A 90 -5.04 -19.63 20.80
CA TYR A 90 -6.29 -19.41 20.10
C TYR A 90 -6.83 -20.69 19.48
N HIS A 91 -8.13 -20.76 19.27
CA HIS A 91 -8.77 -21.85 18.55
C HIS A 91 -8.44 -21.79 17.05
N ALA A 92 -8.34 -20.58 16.52
CA ALA A 92 -7.94 -20.32 15.14
C ALA A 92 -7.12 -19.01 15.03
N VAL A 93 -6.26 -18.97 14.01
CA VAL A 93 -5.48 -17.79 13.65
C VAL A 93 -5.73 -17.47 12.18
N VAL A 94 -6.09 -16.21 11.88
CA VAL A 94 -6.26 -15.72 10.50
C VAL A 94 -5.21 -14.68 10.23
N TYR A 95 -4.28 -14.96 9.32
CA TYR A 95 -3.23 -14.02 8.94
C TYR A 95 -3.72 -13.09 7.82
N CYS A 96 -3.74 -11.79 8.13
CA CYS A 96 -4.21 -10.68 7.28
C CYS A 96 -3.11 -9.63 7.08
N VAL A 97 -1.86 -10.05 7.01
CA VAL A 97 -0.65 -9.19 7.06
C VAL A 97 -0.39 -8.37 5.79
N GLY A 98 -1.22 -8.52 4.77
CA GLY A 98 -1.11 -7.74 3.56
C GLY A 98 0.08 -8.11 2.67
N ALA A 99 0.69 -7.09 2.04
CA ALA A 99 1.89 -7.18 1.22
C ALA A 99 2.72 -5.92 1.50
N ALA A 100 3.84 -6.09 2.20
CA ALA A 100 4.58 -4.99 2.80
C ALA A 100 5.79 -4.51 1.98
N THR A 101 6.15 -5.23 0.90
CA THR A 101 7.31 -4.89 0.06
C THR A 101 6.92 -4.67 -1.39
N ASP A 102 7.81 -4.06 -2.14
CA ASP A 102 7.69 -3.88 -3.59
C ASP A 102 8.45 -4.96 -4.35
N ARG A 103 8.03 -5.17 -5.59
CA ARG A 103 8.78 -5.98 -6.54
C ARG A 103 10.00 -5.19 -7.01
N HIS A 104 11.14 -5.87 -7.11
CA HIS A 104 12.33 -5.35 -7.75
C HIS A 104 12.20 -5.35 -9.27
N LEU A 105 12.90 -4.42 -9.93
CA LEU A 105 13.04 -4.41 -11.39
C LEU A 105 14.06 -5.46 -11.84
N GLY A 106 15.07 -5.73 -11.01
CA GLY A 106 16.17 -6.64 -11.30
C GLY A 106 17.10 -6.09 -12.39
N ILE A 107 17.32 -4.79 -12.42
CA ILE A 107 18.16 -4.10 -13.40
C ILE A 107 19.41 -3.51 -12.72
N PRO A 108 20.52 -3.33 -13.46
CA PRO A 108 21.70 -2.63 -12.96
C PRO A 108 21.35 -1.24 -12.44
N GLY A 109 21.97 -0.85 -11.32
CA GLY A 109 21.76 0.47 -10.71
C GLY A 109 20.48 0.64 -9.90
N GLU A 110 19.65 -0.41 -9.75
CA GLU A 110 18.38 -0.33 -9.02
C GLU A 110 18.55 0.14 -7.57
N ASP A 111 19.69 -0.16 -6.95
CA ASP A 111 19.97 0.16 -5.54
C ASP A 111 20.80 1.45 -5.36
N LEU A 112 20.97 2.24 -6.42
CA LEU A 112 21.68 3.53 -6.34
C LEU A 112 20.94 4.52 -5.43
N PRO A 113 21.65 5.36 -4.67
CA PRO A 113 21.05 6.49 -3.98
C PRO A 113 20.23 7.36 -4.95
N GLY A 114 18.99 7.65 -4.58
CA GLY A 114 18.01 8.31 -5.46
C GLY A 114 17.03 7.35 -6.15
N SER A 115 17.24 6.03 -6.02
CA SER A 115 16.29 5.01 -6.44
C SER A 115 15.58 4.41 -5.22
N TRP A 116 14.27 4.51 -5.17
CA TRP A 116 13.43 4.08 -4.08
C TRP A 116 12.23 3.28 -4.58
N SER A 117 11.61 2.51 -3.71
CA SER A 117 10.28 1.97 -4.01
C SER A 117 9.20 3.04 -3.81
N ALA A 118 8.09 2.89 -4.53
CA ALA A 118 6.92 3.74 -4.31
C ALA A 118 6.35 3.55 -2.89
N THR A 119 6.46 2.34 -2.32
CA THR A 119 6.02 2.05 -0.96
C THR A 119 6.83 2.82 0.08
N GLU A 120 8.15 2.92 -0.07
CA GLU A 120 9.00 3.74 0.82
C GLU A 120 8.58 5.22 0.75
N PHE A 121 8.35 5.75 -0.45
CA PHE A 121 7.91 7.13 -0.62
C PHE A 121 6.52 7.37 -0.03
N VAL A 122 5.57 6.45 -0.25
CA VAL A 122 4.22 6.48 0.34
C VAL A 122 4.28 6.39 1.87
N SER A 123 5.09 5.49 2.41
CA SER A 123 5.30 5.34 3.84
C SER A 123 5.83 6.61 4.49
N TRP A 124 6.79 7.25 3.82
CA TRP A 124 7.38 8.50 4.27
C TRP A 124 6.36 9.65 4.36
N TYR A 125 5.62 9.96 3.29
CA TYR A 125 4.65 11.04 3.35
C TYR A 125 3.40 10.70 4.17
N SER A 126 3.17 9.43 4.45
CA SER A 126 2.07 8.95 5.30
C SER A 126 2.44 8.80 6.77
N ALA A 127 3.67 9.17 7.19
CA ALA A 127 4.19 9.03 8.55
C ALA A 127 4.20 7.58 9.05
N HIS A 128 4.57 6.61 8.18
CA HIS A 128 4.77 5.24 8.65
C HIS A 128 5.99 5.21 9.60
N PRO A 129 5.86 4.65 10.82
CA PRO A 129 6.91 4.79 11.83
C PRO A 129 8.25 4.11 11.48
N ASP A 130 8.24 3.16 10.54
CA ASP A 130 9.47 2.54 10.03
C ASP A 130 10.10 3.31 8.86
N SER A 131 9.49 4.41 8.43
CA SER A 131 10.02 5.17 7.31
C SER A 131 11.31 5.89 7.72
N THR A 132 12.38 5.67 6.95
CA THR A 132 13.63 6.42 7.08
C THR A 132 13.53 7.69 6.25
N ALA A 133 13.29 8.80 6.94
CA ALA A 133 12.81 10.05 6.32
C ALA A 133 13.85 10.85 5.51
N ASP A 134 15.11 10.46 5.43
CA ASP A 134 16.15 11.37 4.99
C ASP A 134 16.59 11.14 3.55
N GLY A 135 16.12 12.00 2.65
CA GLY A 135 16.71 12.11 1.33
C GLY A 135 15.79 12.00 0.12
N PHE A 136 14.49 11.82 0.31
CA PHE A 136 13.54 11.93 -0.81
C PHE A 136 13.53 13.37 -1.35
N VAL A 137 13.40 13.52 -2.65
CA VAL A 137 13.21 14.78 -3.41
C VAL A 137 14.24 15.88 -3.23
N ILE A 138 15.20 15.80 -2.31
CA ILE A 138 16.21 16.84 -2.10
C ILE A 138 17.14 16.92 -3.32
N GLY A 139 17.14 18.09 -3.98
CA GLY A 139 18.02 18.39 -5.12
C GLY A 139 17.58 17.80 -6.46
N ALA A 140 16.60 16.93 -6.52
CA ALA A 140 16.07 16.40 -7.77
C ALA A 140 15.31 17.48 -8.53
N ARG A 141 15.56 17.60 -9.84
CA ARG A 141 14.79 18.43 -10.78
C ARG A 141 13.85 17.59 -11.62
N SER A 142 14.27 16.39 -11.96
CA SER A 142 13.50 15.42 -12.71
C SER A 142 13.34 14.13 -11.92
N ALA A 143 12.12 13.58 -11.92
CA ALA A 143 11.77 12.33 -11.31
C ALA A 143 11.18 11.37 -12.34
N VAL A 144 11.50 10.08 -12.20
CA VAL A 144 10.89 8.99 -12.98
C VAL A 144 10.10 8.08 -12.05
N VAL A 145 8.81 7.88 -12.35
CA VAL A 145 7.94 6.91 -11.68
C VAL A 145 7.73 5.73 -12.63
N ILE A 146 8.31 4.59 -12.29
CA ILE A 146 8.22 3.37 -13.12
C ILE A 146 6.98 2.58 -12.72
N GLY A 147 5.93 2.69 -13.51
CA GLY A 147 4.64 2.04 -13.30
C GLY A 147 3.47 2.91 -13.76
N VAL A 148 2.34 2.26 -14.08
CA VAL A 148 1.10 2.91 -14.57
C VAL A 148 -0.13 2.35 -13.84
N GLY A 149 -0.05 2.26 -12.53
CA GLY A 149 -1.14 1.92 -11.61
C GLY A 149 -1.54 3.10 -10.73
N ASN A 150 -2.54 2.93 -9.85
CA ASN A 150 -3.02 4.01 -8.97
C ASN A 150 -1.92 4.56 -8.05
N VAL A 151 -1.07 3.70 -7.48
CA VAL A 151 0.06 4.14 -6.64
C VAL A 151 1.04 5.00 -7.43
N ALA A 152 1.32 4.65 -8.70
CA ALA A 152 2.16 5.48 -9.57
C ALA A 152 1.54 6.86 -9.81
N VAL A 153 0.21 6.92 -9.99
CA VAL A 153 -0.53 8.18 -10.12
C VAL A 153 -0.45 9.00 -8.83
N ASP A 154 -0.67 8.39 -7.66
CA ASP A 154 -0.59 9.05 -6.36
C ASP A 154 0.80 9.65 -6.13
N VAL A 155 1.85 8.85 -6.34
CA VAL A 155 3.25 9.28 -6.19
C VAL A 155 3.58 10.44 -7.16
N THR A 156 3.18 10.32 -8.43
CA THR A 156 3.34 11.38 -9.43
C THR A 156 2.64 12.66 -9.00
N ARG A 157 1.42 12.55 -8.48
CA ARG A 157 0.63 13.67 -7.99
C ARG A 157 1.28 14.34 -6.78
N MET A 158 1.78 13.57 -5.80
CA MET A 158 2.47 14.12 -4.62
C MET A 158 3.74 14.88 -4.99
N LEU A 159 4.50 14.42 -5.98
CA LEU A 159 5.67 15.13 -6.50
C LEU A 159 5.33 16.42 -7.26
N ALA A 160 4.21 16.45 -7.96
CA ALA A 160 3.79 17.56 -8.79
C ALA A 160 2.87 18.56 -8.06
N ARG A 161 2.30 18.20 -6.93
CA ARG A 161 1.35 19.03 -6.19
C ARG A 161 2.05 20.14 -5.40
N GLY A 162 1.43 21.31 -5.35
CA GLY A 162 1.91 22.43 -4.53
C GLY A 162 1.74 22.18 -3.03
N VAL A 163 2.70 22.63 -2.23
CA VAL A 163 2.67 22.46 -0.78
C VAL A 163 1.45 23.11 -0.13
N THR A 164 0.99 24.24 -0.65
CA THR A 164 -0.22 24.92 -0.16
C THR A 164 -1.45 24.03 -0.23
N GLU A 165 -1.51 23.12 -1.22
CA GLU A 165 -2.61 22.17 -1.37
C GLU A 165 -2.44 20.92 -0.50
N LEU A 166 -1.20 20.58 -0.10
CA LEU A 166 -0.90 19.46 0.79
C LEU A 166 -0.97 19.86 2.26
N SER A 167 -0.74 21.13 2.58
CA SER A 167 -0.75 21.65 3.94
C SER A 167 -2.04 21.36 4.73
N PRO A 168 -3.26 21.35 4.15
CA PRO A 168 -4.47 21.00 4.91
C PRO A 168 -4.62 19.50 5.24
N THR A 169 -3.79 18.64 4.63
CA THR A 169 -3.90 17.18 4.78
C THR A 169 -3.26 16.69 6.09
N ASP A 170 -3.36 15.39 6.38
CA ASP A 170 -2.75 14.73 7.54
C ASP A 170 -1.24 14.46 7.40
N MET A 171 -0.60 14.96 6.33
CA MET A 171 0.83 14.80 6.07
C MET A 171 1.67 15.36 7.21
N PRO A 172 2.70 14.64 7.70
CA PRO A 172 3.59 15.14 8.74
C PRO A 172 4.48 16.28 8.25
N ASP A 173 4.80 17.22 9.13
CA ASP A 173 5.60 18.41 8.79
C ASP A 173 6.96 18.08 8.16
N PRO A 174 7.73 17.06 8.57
CA PRO A 174 8.98 16.73 7.91
C PRO A 174 8.82 16.44 6.41
N ALA A 175 7.77 15.68 6.03
CA ALA A 175 7.49 15.38 4.64
C ALA A 175 6.99 16.62 3.88
N LEU A 176 6.12 17.41 4.49
CA LEU A 176 5.61 18.65 3.91
C LEU A 176 6.73 19.66 3.65
N ASN A 177 7.65 19.82 4.60
CA ASN A 177 8.81 20.71 4.48
C ASN A 177 9.79 20.24 3.40
N ALA A 178 10.02 18.94 3.28
CA ALA A 178 10.87 18.39 2.23
C ALA A 178 10.25 18.59 0.83
N LEU A 179 8.93 18.42 0.68
CA LEU A 179 8.21 18.72 -0.55
C LEU A 179 8.20 20.23 -0.86
N ALA A 180 8.14 21.09 0.17
CA ALA A 180 8.27 22.54 0.01
C ALA A 180 9.63 22.94 -0.55
N ALA A 181 10.70 22.28 -0.11
CA ALA A 181 12.06 22.50 -0.57
C ALA A 181 12.39 21.80 -1.92
N SER A 182 11.46 20.97 -2.42
CA SER A 182 11.65 20.21 -3.66
C SER A 182 11.82 21.12 -4.87
N ARG A 183 12.77 20.74 -5.73
CA ARG A 183 13.00 21.39 -7.03
C ARG A 183 12.46 20.61 -8.21
N VAL A 184 11.68 19.56 -7.96
CA VAL A 184 11.11 18.73 -9.03
C VAL A 184 10.14 19.55 -9.86
N THR A 185 10.48 19.70 -11.13
CA THR A 185 9.66 20.38 -12.15
C THR A 185 9.20 19.43 -13.25
N GLU A 186 9.89 18.30 -13.42
CA GLU A 186 9.57 17.28 -14.42
C GLU A 186 9.32 15.94 -13.73
N VAL A 187 8.18 15.31 -14.01
CA VAL A 187 7.86 13.96 -13.53
C VAL A 187 7.47 13.09 -14.72
N HIS A 188 8.23 12.03 -14.95
CA HIS A 188 7.96 11.06 -16.01
C HIS A 188 7.32 9.82 -15.41
N MET A 189 6.03 9.57 -15.70
CA MET A 189 5.35 8.33 -15.34
C MET A 189 5.44 7.35 -16.50
N VAL A 190 6.15 6.22 -16.30
CA VAL A 190 6.60 5.34 -17.38
C VAL A 190 5.96 3.96 -17.32
N GLY A 191 5.32 3.54 -18.40
CA GLY A 191 4.77 2.21 -18.61
C GLY A 191 5.50 1.42 -19.69
N ARG A 192 5.83 0.14 -19.39
CA ARG A 192 6.47 -0.76 -20.38
C ARG A 192 5.53 -1.22 -21.51
N ARG A 193 4.23 -1.05 -21.32
CA ARG A 193 3.17 -1.42 -22.27
C ARG A 193 2.37 -0.21 -22.69
N GLY A 194 1.36 -0.43 -23.53
CA GLY A 194 0.50 0.63 -24.05
C GLY A 194 -0.53 1.17 -23.06
N PRO A 195 -1.18 2.28 -23.43
CA PRO A 195 -2.17 2.98 -22.61
C PRO A 195 -3.39 2.12 -22.28
N SER A 196 -3.83 1.25 -23.17
CA SER A 196 -4.96 0.32 -22.95
C SER A 196 -4.71 -0.71 -21.87
N GLN A 197 -3.45 -0.95 -21.53
CA GLN A 197 -3.00 -1.91 -20.52
C GLN A 197 -2.62 -1.24 -19.18
N ALA A 198 -2.77 0.09 -19.08
CA ALA A 198 -2.59 0.81 -17.84
C ALA A 198 -3.64 0.41 -16.80
N ARG A 199 -3.25 0.38 -15.52
CA ARG A 199 -4.07 -0.14 -14.43
C ARG A 199 -4.62 0.95 -13.50
N PHE A 200 -4.35 2.21 -13.77
CA PHE A 200 -4.95 3.31 -13.03
C PHE A 200 -6.45 3.42 -13.33
N THR A 201 -7.21 3.87 -12.35
CA THR A 201 -8.63 4.19 -12.56
C THR A 201 -8.78 5.52 -13.30
N THR A 202 -9.90 5.70 -14.00
CA THR A 202 -10.16 6.96 -14.72
C THR A 202 -10.23 8.16 -13.78
N LYS A 203 -10.68 7.95 -12.54
CA LYS A 203 -10.75 8.99 -11.52
C LYS A 203 -9.33 9.47 -11.17
N GLU A 204 -8.46 8.56 -10.79
CA GLU A 204 -7.07 8.86 -10.42
C GLU A 204 -6.32 9.52 -11.60
N LEU A 205 -6.49 8.98 -12.82
CA LEU A 205 -5.88 9.57 -14.02
C LEU A 205 -6.29 11.04 -14.21
N ARG A 206 -7.58 11.35 -14.09
CA ARG A 206 -8.10 12.72 -14.26
C ARG A 206 -7.56 13.70 -13.21
N GLU A 207 -7.24 13.23 -12.02
CA GLU A 207 -6.68 14.06 -10.95
C GLU A 207 -5.33 14.66 -11.34
N LEU A 208 -4.51 13.97 -12.16
CA LEU A 208 -3.27 14.56 -12.71
C LEU A 208 -3.55 15.81 -13.55
N GLY A 209 -4.58 15.77 -14.40
CA GLY A 209 -4.94 16.90 -15.27
C GLY A 209 -5.63 18.05 -14.54
N SER A 210 -6.02 17.88 -13.27
CA SER A 210 -6.66 18.92 -12.45
C SER A 210 -5.67 19.68 -11.56
N LEU A 211 -4.39 19.29 -11.56
CA LEU A 211 -3.36 19.98 -10.76
C LEU A 211 -3.14 21.41 -11.24
N PRO A 212 -3.18 22.41 -10.34
CA PRO A 212 -2.85 23.78 -10.69
C PRO A 212 -1.39 23.88 -11.14
N ASP A 213 -1.10 24.82 -12.05
CA ASP A 213 0.24 25.13 -12.54
C ASP A 213 1.06 23.90 -12.98
N THR A 214 0.34 22.88 -13.46
CA THR A 214 0.90 21.60 -13.92
C THR A 214 0.30 21.23 -15.28
N GLU A 215 1.14 20.81 -16.20
CA GLU A 215 0.73 20.29 -17.50
C GLU A 215 0.95 18.78 -17.54
N VAL A 216 -0.02 18.06 -18.11
CA VAL A 216 0.13 16.63 -18.40
C VAL A 216 0.33 16.45 -19.89
N THR A 217 1.44 15.83 -20.29
CA THR A 217 1.78 15.55 -21.67
C THR A 217 1.82 14.07 -21.97
N VAL A 218 1.43 13.70 -23.16
CA VAL A 218 1.46 12.31 -23.66
C VAL A 218 1.91 12.32 -25.11
N SER A 219 2.84 11.43 -25.47
CA SER A 219 3.30 11.32 -26.85
C SER A 219 2.23 10.64 -27.74
N ALA A 220 1.70 11.39 -28.71
CA ALA A 220 0.76 10.83 -29.69
C ALA A 220 1.39 9.64 -30.48
N ALA A 221 2.70 9.70 -30.75
CA ALA A 221 3.42 8.62 -31.43
C ALA A 221 3.48 7.34 -30.57
N GLU A 222 3.70 7.46 -29.26
CA GLU A 222 3.66 6.30 -28.33
C GLU A 222 2.25 5.73 -28.22
N LEU A 223 1.22 6.59 -28.13
CA LEU A 223 -0.17 6.14 -28.08
C LEU A 223 -0.58 5.38 -29.34
N ALA A 224 -0.10 5.82 -30.51
CA ALA A 224 -0.42 5.20 -31.81
C ALA A 224 0.17 3.79 -31.99
N LEU A 225 1.13 3.38 -31.15
CA LEU A 225 1.66 2.01 -31.13
C LEU A 225 0.66 0.99 -30.53
N ASP A 226 -0.33 1.46 -29.77
CA ASP A 226 -1.31 0.58 -29.12
C ASP A 226 -2.54 0.38 -30.02
N PRO A 227 -2.75 -0.83 -30.59
CA PRO A 227 -3.91 -1.09 -31.44
C PRO A 227 -5.24 -0.82 -30.75
N ALA A 228 -5.33 -1.13 -29.45
CA ALA A 228 -6.55 -0.91 -28.68
C ALA A 228 -6.78 0.59 -28.32
N TYR A 229 -5.73 1.42 -28.40
CA TYR A 229 -5.89 2.86 -28.34
C TYR A 229 -6.45 3.42 -29.66
N LEU A 230 -6.05 2.86 -30.80
CA LEU A 230 -6.56 3.26 -32.12
C LEU A 230 -8.04 2.88 -32.29
N ASP A 231 -8.42 1.68 -31.85
CA ASP A 231 -9.81 1.21 -31.77
C ASP A 231 -10.14 0.74 -30.35
N PRO A 232 -10.69 1.59 -29.48
CA PRO A 232 -11.01 1.23 -28.11
C PRO A 232 -12.34 0.48 -27.96
N SER A 233 -13.09 0.24 -29.03
CA SER A 233 -14.42 -0.39 -28.98
C SER A 233 -14.43 -1.76 -28.26
N PRO A 234 -13.39 -2.63 -28.36
CA PRO A 234 -13.35 -3.90 -27.63
C PRO A 234 -12.89 -3.76 -26.17
N LEU A 235 -12.48 -2.56 -25.72
CA LEU A 235 -12.01 -2.36 -24.36
C LEU A 235 -13.17 -2.34 -23.35
N PRO A 236 -12.96 -2.85 -22.12
CA PRO A 236 -13.87 -2.59 -21.02
C PRO A 236 -14.04 -1.09 -20.80
N ALA A 237 -15.25 -0.64 -20.40
CA ALA A 237 -15.60 0.76 -20.29
C ALA A 237 -14.63 1.63 -19.47
N PRO A 238 -14.00 1.17 -18.36
CA PRO A 238 -12.99 1.97 -17.66
C PRO A 238 -11.75 2.26 -18.52
N GLN A 239 -11.23 1.26 -19.24
CA GLN A 239 -10.07 1.42 -20.11
C GLN A 239 -10.39 2.32 -21.31
N GLY A 240 -11.58 2.18 -21.91
CA GLY A 240 -12.05 3.08 -22.97
C GLY A 240 -12.08 4.54 -22.51
N ARG A 241 -12.58 4.81 -21.28
CA ARG A 241 -12.56 6.17 -20.71
C ARG A 241 -11.14 6.70 -20.45
N ASN A 242 -10.19 5.83 -20.08
CA ASN A 242 -8.80 6.24 -19.92
C ASN A 242 -8.18 6.64 -21.26
N VAL A 243 -8.48 5.89 -22.32
CA VAL A 243 -8.05 6.24 -23.69
C VAL A 243 -8.56 7.60 -24.11
N GLU A 244 -9.83 7.94 -23.82
CA GLU A 244 -10.40 9.26 -24.12
C GLU A 244 -9.68 10.40 -23.38
N VAL A 245 -9.34 10.21 -22.11
CA VAL A 245 -8.57 11.19 -21.33
C VAL A 245 -7.18 11.41 -21.96
N LEU A 246 -6.48 10.33 -22.29
CA LEU A 246 -5.14 10.39 -22.89
C LEU A 246 -5.16 11.04 -24.30
N ARG A 247 -6.19 10.78 -25.11
CA ARG A 247 -6.41 11.47 -26.39
C ARG A 247 -6.56 12.95 -26.21
N GLY A 248 -7.36 13.37 -25.20
CA GLY A 248 -7.53 14.79 -24.88
C GLY A 248 -6.20 15.47 -24.56
N TRP A 249 -5.35 14.84 -23.75
CA TRP A 249 -4.03 15.39 -23.41
C TRP A 249 -3.05 15.38 -24.59
N ALA A 250 -3.06 14.34 -25.42
CA ALA A 250 -2.20 14.30 -26.61
C ALA A 250 -2.55 15.34 -27.67
N ALA A 251 -3.78 15.84 -27.68
CA ALA A 251 -4.26 16.88 -28.58
C ALA A 251 -4.20 18.30 -27.97
N ALA A 252 -3.85 18.42 -26.67
CA ALA A 252 -3.82 19.70 -25.99
C ALA A 252 -2.62 20.54 -26.42
N GLU A 253 -2.83 21.85 -26.57
CA GLU A 253 -1.74 22.79 -26.81
C GLU A 253 -0.90 23.00 -25.54
N PRO A 254 0.42 23.10 -25.66
CA PRO A 254 1.31 23.36 -24.53
C PRO A 254 0.95 24.64 -23.77
N ARG A 255 1.03 24.59 -22.45
CA ARG A 255 0.75 25.74 -21.57
C ARG A 255 2.01 26.19 -20.84
N PRO A 256 2.15 27.49 -20.54
CA PRO A 256 3.21 27.98 -19.67
C PRO A 256 2.87 27.63 -18.22
N VAL A 257 3.56 26.61 -17.68
CA VAL A 257 3.39 26.10 -16.32
C VAL A 257 4.74 25.87 -15.67
N SER A 258 4.80 25.81 -14.34
CA SER A 258 6.04 25.56 -13.61
C SER A 258 6.40 24.07 -13.51
N ARG A 259 5.42 23.18 -13.70
CA ARG A 259 5.62 21.73 -13.59
C ARG A 259 5.03 20.99 -14.78
N ARG A 260 5.68 19.89 -15.15
CA ARG A 260 5.21 18.99 -16.21
C ARG A 260 5.20 17.56 -15.76
N ILE A 261 4.11 16.85 -16.08
CA ILE A 261 3.98 15.40 -15.95
C ILE A 261 3.97 14.81 -17.36
N SER A 262 4.94 13.96 -17.66
CA SER A 262 5.01 13.25 -18.93
C SER A 262 4.61 11.80 -18.76
N LEU A 263 3.45 11.38 -19.31
CA LEU A 263 3.09 9.96 -19.37
C LEU A 263 3.76 9.35 -20.58
N ARG A 264 4.59 8.35 -20.31
CA ARG A 264 5.38 7.65 -21.31
C ARG A 264 4.96 6.19 -21.39
N PHE A 265 4.82 5.67 -22.57
CA PHE A 265 4.39 4.29 -22.83
C PHE A 265 5.40 3.55 -23.70
N PHE A 266 5.35 2.22 -23.68
CA PHE A 266 6.24 1.35 -24.44
C PHE A 266 7.73 1.56 -24.12
N LEU A 267 8.04 1.87 -22.86
CA LEU A 267 9.40 2.04 -22.36
C LEU A 267 9.66 1.02 -21.23
N ARG A 268 10.51 0.03 -21.49
CA ARG A 268 10.91 -0.97 -20.52
C ARG A 268 12.20 -0.53 -19.82
N PRO A 269 12.23 -0.36 -18.49
CA PRO A 269 13.47 0.00 -17.78
C PRO A 269 14.50 -1.11 -17.94
N VAL A 270 15.74 -0.75 -18.20
CA VAL A 270 16.86 -1.70 -18.39
C VAL A 270 18.06 -1.39 -17.51
N GLU A 271 18.25 -0.15 -17.09
CA GLU A 271 19.36 0.28 -16.26
C GLU A 271 19.08 1.63 -15.62
N LEU A 272 19.61 1.86 -14.40
CA LEU A 272 19.73 3.20 -13.84
C LEU A 272 21.19 3.64 -13.92
N LEU A 273 21.42 4.78 -14.56
CA LEU A 273 22.74 5.31 -14.82
C LEU A 273 23.21 6.16 -13.65
N VAL A 274 24.48 5.99 -13.30
CA VAL A 274 25.10 6.70 -12.19
C VAL A 274 25.65 8.06 -12.64
N ASP A 275 25.41 9.08 -11.83
CA ASP A 275 26.10 10.37 -11.89
C ASP A 275 26.47 10.78 -10.46
N GLY A 276 27.74 11.08 -10.21
CA GLY A 276 28.24 11.46 -8.89
C GLY A 276 27.91 10.49 -7.75
N GLY A 277 27.84 9.18 -8.04
CA GLY A 277 27.50 8.13 -7.05
C GLY A 277 26.01 8.00 -6.73
N ARG A 278 25.15 8.66 -7.49
CA ARG A 278 23.68 8.61 -7.36
C ARG A 278 23.05 8.32 -8.74
N VAL A 279 21.72 8.15 -8.76
CA VAL A 279 20.98 8.10 -10.01
C VAL A 279 21.08 9.45 -10.72
N GLY A 280 21.48 9.43 -12.00
CA GLY A 280 21.50 10.59 -12.90
C GLY A 280 20.52 10.46 -14.06
N ALA A 281 20.23 9.23 -14.51
CA ALA A 281 19.24 8.97 -15.55
C ALA A 281 18.71 7.54 -15.44
N ALA A 282 17.55 7.29 -16.03
CA ALA A 282 17.00 5.97 -16.24
C ALA A 282 17.02 5.63 -17.74
N ARG A 283 17.59 4.47 -18.09
CA ARG A 283 17.67 3.96 -19.46
C ARG A 283 16.56 2.97 -19.71
N PHE A 284 15.87 3.18 -20.81
CA PHE A 284 14.73 2.36 -21.23
C PHE A 284 14.99 1.77 -22.61
N GLU A 285 14.53 0.54 -22.83
CA GLU A 285 14.38 -0.02 -24.16
C GLU A 285 12.98 0.29 -24.68
N ARG A 286 12.90 0.78 -25.91
CA ARG A 286 11.62 0.95 -26.61
C ARG A 286 11.02 -0.42 -26.88
N THR A 287 9.72 -0.54 -26.66
CA THR A 287 8.97 -1.78 -26.88
C THR A 287 7.85 -1.55 -27.87
N VAL A 288 7.39 -2.64 -28.48
CA VAL A 288 6.20 -2.66 -29.34
C VAL A 288 5.33 -3.85 -28.97
N PRO A 289 4.02 -3.82 -29.26
CA PRO A 289 3.13 -4.96 -29.03
C PRO A 289 3.64 -6.23 -29.70
N ASP A 290 3.52 -7.37 -29.01
CA ASP A 290 3.92 -8.68 -29.51
C ASP A 290 2.78 -9.45 -30.21
N GLY A 291 1.59 -8.84 -30.29
CA GLY A 291 0.37 -9.43 -30.85
C GLY A 291 -0.30 -10.47 -29.93
N ARG A 292 0.26 -10.75 -28.74
CA ARG A 292 -0.27 -11.72 -27.76
C ARG A 292 -0.67 -11.09 -26.43
N GLY A 293 -0.82 -9.76 -26.41
CA GLY A 293 -1.13 -8.99 -25.20
C GLY A 293 0.11 -8.62 -24.36
N GLY A 294 1.30 -8.97 -24.82
CA GLY A 294 2.59 -8.56 -24.26
C GLY A 294 3.29 -7.52 -25.13
N VAL A 295 4.57 -7.31 -24.85
CA VAL A 295 5.46 -6.44 -25.62
C VAL A 295 6.81 -7.12 -25.86
N ARG A 296 7.47 -6.78 -26.97
CA ARG A 296 8.83 -7.17 -27.27
C ARG A 296 9.73 -5.93 -27.40
N GLY A 297 10.99 -6.06 -27.05
CA GLY A 297 11.99 -5.01 -27.23
C GLY A 297 12.28 -4.78 -28.72
N THR A 298 12.67 -3.56 -29.04
CA THR A 298 13.08 -3.16 -30.41
C THR A 298 14.59 -3.13 -30.58
N GLY A 299 15.37 -3.12 -29.50
CA GLY A 299 16.80 -2.87 -29.51
C GLY A 299 17.15 -1.37 -29.57
N GLU A 300 16.15 -0.49 -29.56
CA GLU A 300 16.35 0.95 -29.48
C GLU A 300 16.23 1.39 -28.02
N PHE A 301 17.11 2.31 -27.59
CA PHE A 301 17.18 2.78 -26.22
C PHE A 301 16.94 4.28 -26.12
N GLU A 302 16.38 4.69 -25.00
CA GLU A 302 16.17 6.09 -24.64
C GLU A 302 16.60 6.29 -23.18
N GLU A 303 17.23 7.43 -22.91
CA GLU A 303 17.61 7.85 -21.56
C GLU A 303 16.74 9.02 -21.13
N ILE A 304 16.21 8.95 -19.91
CA ILE A 304 15.46 10.03 -19.29
C ILE A 304 16.27 10.49 -18.08
N GLU A 305 16.69 11.76 -18.10
CA GLU A 305 17.38 12.36 -16.96
C GLU A 305 16.48 12.31 -15.72
N ALA A 306 17.01 11.78 -14.61
CA ALA A 306 16.30 11.71 -13.36
C ALA A 306 17.26 11.57 -12.18
N GLN A 307 17.11 12.40 -11.18
CA GLN A 307 17.84 12.30 -9.92
C GLN A 307 17.02 11.58 -8.84
N LEU A 308 15.75 11.31 -9.13
CA LEU A 308 14.83 10.51 -8.30
C LEU A 308 14.12 9.49 -9.17
N VAL A 309 14.22 8.23 -8.82
CA VAL A 309 13.47 7.14 -9.46
C VAL A 309 12.61 6.42 -8.43
N LEU A 310 11.31 6.31 -8.69
CA LEU A 310 10.35 5.64 -7.82
C LEU A 310 9.74 4.44 -8.53
N ARG A 311 10.02 3.22 -8.01
CA ARG A 311 9.55 1.95 -8.58
C ARG A 311 8.15 1.65 -8.07
N SER A 312 7.15 1.66 -8.96
CA SER A 312 5.75 1.37 -8.67
C SER A 312 5.25 0.19 -9.50
N VAL A 313 5.96 -0.94 -9.42
CA VAL A 313 5.72 -2.13 -10.26
C VAL A 313 4.94 -3.24 -9.55
N GLY A 314 4.38 -2.93 -8.41
CA GLY A 314 3.46 -3.74 -7.62
C GLY A 314 4.06 -4.24 -6.32
N TYR A 315 3.18 -4.51 -5.38
CA TYR A 315 3.50 -5.04 -4.06
C TYR A 315 3.84 -6.53 -4.11
N ARG A 316 4.47 -7.00 -3.03
CA ARG A 316 4.76 -8.41 -2.76
C ARG A 316 4.54 -8.72 -1.29
N GLY A 317 3.90 -9.85 -1.00
CA GLY A 317 3.81 -10.37 0.36
C GLY A 317 5.19 -10.77 0.89
N MET A 318 5.33 -10.69 2.21
CA MET A 318 6.52 -11.15 2.93
C MET A 318 6.25 -12.47 3.64
N PRO A 319 7.24 -13.36 3.74
CA PRO A 319 7.10 -14.56 4.56
C PRO A 319 6.88 -14.16 6.03
N VAL A 320 5.95 -14.82 6.69
CA VAL A 320 5.80 -14.80 8.14
C VAL A 320 6.48 -16.06 8.68
N GLU A 321 7.42 -15.91 9.61
CA GLU A 321 8.11 -17.06 10.19
C GLU A 321 7.12 -18.05 10.80
N GLY A 322 7.34 -19.31 10.50
CA GLY A 322 6.43 -20.39 10.93
C GLY A 322 5.25 -20.64 10.00
N LEU A 323 5.04 -19.83 8.93
CA LEU A 323 4.07 -20.11 7.88
C LEU A 323 4.76 -20.59 6.59
N PRO A 324 4.09 -21.48 5.81
CA PRO A 324 4.54 -21.76 4.46
C PRO A 324 4.41 -20.51 3.58
N PHE A 325 5.32 -20.33 2.65
CA PHE A 325 5.31 -19.17 1.76
C PHE A 325 5.77 -19.54 0.35
N ASP A 326 5.00 -19.16 -0.64
CA ASP A 326 5.40 -19.28 -2.04
C ASP A 326 6.05 -17.97 -2.51
N ALA A 327 7.37 -18.02 -2.67
CA ALA A 327 8.16 -16.89 -3.12
C ALA A 327 7.81 -16.45 -4.56
N GLY A 328 7.28 -17.31 -5.40
CA GLY A 328 6.89 -17.01 -6.78
C GLY A 328 5.66 -16.08 -6.84
N SER A 329 4.61 -16.47 -6.15
CA SER A 329 3.35 -15.69 -6.05
C SER A 329 3.43 -14.56 -5.00
N GLY A 330 4.31 -14.66 -4.00
CA GLY A 330 4.36 -13.77 -2.85
C GLY A 330 3.18 -13.96 -1.90
N THR A 331 2.69 -15.20 -1.75
CA THR A 331 1.51 -15.53 -0.95
C THR A 331 1.75 -16.76 -0.07
N VAL A 332 0.89 -16.94 0.90
CA VAL A 332 0.80 -18.19 1.68
C VAL A 332 -0.06 -19.19 0.91
N PRO A 333 0.44 -20.42 0.63
CA PRO A 333 -0.34 -21.46 0.00
C PRO A 333 -1.60 -21.79 0.81
N ASN A 334 -2.76 -21.77 0.14
CA ASN A 334 -4.03 -21.99 0.80
C ASN A 334 -5.09 -22.61 -0.11
N VAL A 335 -6.10 -23.24 0.50
CA VAL A 335 -7.33 -23.68 -0.16
C VAL A 335 -8.50 -23.06 0.59
N ASP A 336 -9.25 -22.19 -0.09
CA ASP A 336 -10.38 -21.44 0.47
C ASP A 336 -10.03 -20.72 1.79
N GLY A 337 -8.80 -20.17 1.85
CA GLY A 337 -8.25 -19.49 3.02
C GLY A 337 -7.61 -20.41 4.07
N ARG A 338 -7.78 -21.72 4.04
CA ARG A 338 -7.06 -22.67 4.92
C ARG A 338 -5.61 -22.79 4.51
N VAL A 339 -4.68 -22.56 5.40
CA VAL A 339 -3.23 -22.70 5.14
C VAL A 339 -2.91 -24.14 4.74
N VAL A 340 -2.10 -24.31 3.67
CA VAL A 340 -1.65 -25.63 3.20
C VAL A 340 -0.21 -25.88 3.63
N ARG A 341 0.01 -27.00 4.36
CA ARG A 341 1.33 -27.50 4.75
C ARG A 341 1.53 -28.91 4.23
N GLY A 342 2.63 -29.17 3.53
CA GLY A 342 2.92 -30.50 3.00
C GLY A 342 1.82 -31.04 2.08
N GLY A 343 1.12 -30.17 1.35
CA GLY A 343 0.05 -30.52 0.43
C GLY A 343 -1.35 -30.70 1.06
N SER A 344 -1.48 -30.52 2.39
CA SER A 344 -2.75 -30.67 3.09
C SER A 344 -3.17 -29.37 3.80
N ALA A 345 -4.47 -29.06 3.77
CA ALA A 345 -5.03 -27.96 4.55
C ALA A 345 -4.91 -28.25 6.07
N VAL A 346 -4.53 -27.24 6.84
CA VAL A 346 -4.34 -27.33 8.30
C VAL A 346 -5.47 -26.58 9.00
N PRO A 347 -6.42 -27.26 9.64
CA PRO A 347 -7.44 -26.60 10.44
C PRO A 347 -6.81 -25.75 11.56
N GLY A 348 -7.39 -24.57 11.78
CA GLY A 348 -6.91 -23.63 12.80
C GLY A 348 -5.91 -22.57 12.29
N GLU A 349 -5.41 -22.70 11.06
CA GLU A 349 -4.58 -21.67 10.41
C GLU A 349 -5.21 -21.21 9.10
N TYR A 350 -5.43 -19.91 8.97
CA TYR A 350 -6.11 -19.32 7.82
C TYR A 350 -5.41 -18.07 7.34
N VAL A 351 -5.69 -17.68 6.11
CA VAL A 351 -5.20 -16.42 5.49
C VAL A 351 -6.33 -15.68 4.80
N ALA A 352 -6.27 -14.35 4.81
CA ALA A 352 -7.18 -13.50 4.05
C ALA A 352 -6.44 -12.26 3.50
N GLY A 353 -6.99 -11.67 2.45
CA GLY A 353 -6.42 -10.47 1.83
C GLY A 353 -5.25 -10.74 0.89
N TRP A 354 -4.33 -9.81 0.83
CA TRP A 354 -3.23 -9.87 -0.14
C TRP A 354 -2.25 -11.02 0.11
N ILE A 355 -2.03 -11.39 1.35
CA ILE A 355 -1.19 -12.55 1.68
C ILE A 355 -1.82 -13.87 1.21
N LYS A 356 -3.16 -13.93 1.03
CA LYS A 356 -3.91 -15.06 0.49
C LYS A 356 -3.87 -15.09 -1.04
N ARG A 357 -4.24 -13.97 -1.71
CA ARG A 357 -4.56 -13.92 -3.15
C ARG A 357 -3.59 -13.08 -4.00
N GLY A 358 -2.55 -12.51 -3.39
CA GLY A 358 -1.68 -11.53 -4.01
C GLY A 358 -2.25 -10.10 -3.96
N PRO A 359 -1.42 -9.08 -4.23
CA PRO A 359 -1.77 -7.65 -4.11
C PRO A 359 -2.62 -7.18 -5.30
N THR A 360 -3.86 -7.63 -5.36
CA THR A 360 -4.84 -7.29 -6.40
C THR A 360 -6.14 -6.77 -5.80
N GLY A 361 -6.89 -6.00 -6.59
CA GLY A 361 -8.17 -5.44 -6.18
C GLY A 361 -8.03 -4.14 -5.38
N VAL A 362 -9.17 -3.61 -4.96
CA VAL A 362 -9.32 -2.39 -4.15
C VAL A 362 -9.70 -2.76 -2.71
N ILE A 363 -9.76 -1.77 -1.81
CA ILE A 363 -10.09 -2.01 -0.39
C ILE A 363 -11.35 -2.88 -0.22
N GLY A 364 -12.42 -2.59 -0.98
CA GLY A 364 -13.68 -3.34 -0.93
C GLY A 364 -13.58 -4.81 -1.34
N THR A 365 -12.58 -5.19 -2.13
CA THR A 365 -12.32 -6.59 -2.54
C THR A 365 -11.99 -7.49 -1.33
N ASN A 366 -11.50 -6.91 -0.23
CA ASN A 366 -11.17 -7.67 0.97
C ASN A 366 -12.41 -8.19 1.71
N ARG A 367 -13.59 -7.59 1.51
CA ARG A 367 -14.82 -8.02 2.20
C ARG A 367 -15.30 -9.40 1.77
N PRO A 368 -15.54 -9.69 0.47
CA PRO A 368 -15.89 -11.05 0.03
C PRO A 368 -14.77 -12.07 0.30
N ASP A 369 -13.51 -11.68 0.16
CA ASP A 369 -12.35 -12.53 0.43
C ASP A 369 -12.28 -12.95 1.91
N ALA A 370 -12.46 -12.02 2.84
CA ALA A 370 -12.55 -12.31 4.27
C ALA A 370 -13.75 -13.21 4.60
N LYS A 371 -14.90 -12.97 3.97
CA LYS A 371 -16.11 -13.80 4.18
C LYS A 371 -15.86 -15.24 3.75
N GLU A 372 -15.21 -15.49 2.62
CA GLU A 372 -14.84 -16.83 2.15
C GLU A 372 -13.97 -17.55 3.20
N THR A 373 -12.91 -16.91 3.66
CA THR A 373 -12.01 -17.48 4.68
C THR A 373 -12.74 -17.75 6.00
N VAL A 374 -13.61 -16.83 6.45
CA VAL A 374 -14.41 -17.03 7.67
C VAL A 374 -15.42 -18.18 7.52
N THR A 375 -16.02 -18.34 6.34
CA THR A 375 -16.89 -19.49 6.07
C THR A 375 -16.13 -20.79 6.27
N SER A 376 -14.92 -20.92 5.70
CA SER A 376 -14.06 -22.07 5.89
C SER A 376 -13.70 -22.33 7.37
N LEU A 377 -13.39 -21.27 8.11
CA LEU A 377 -13.09 -21.35 9.53
C LEU A 377 -14.29 -21.86 10.34
N LEU A 378 -15.49 -21.38 10.05
CA LEU A 378 -16.72 -21.78 10.76
C LEU A 378 -17.15 -23.21 10.42
N GLU A 379 -16.88 -23.71 9.22
CA GLU A 379 -17.03 -25.14 8.88
C GLU A 379 -16.12 -26.02 9.72
N ASP A 380 -14.90 -25.57 10.03
CA ASP A 380 -13.94 -26.30 10.86
C ASP A 380 -14.19 -26.13 12.37
N ALA A 381 -15.00 -25.14 12.78
CA ALA A 381 -15.24 -24.75 14.17
C ALA A 381 -15.59 -25.92 15.12
N PRO A 382 -16.42 -26.91 14.72
CA PRO A 382 -16.74 -28.06 15.60
C PRO A 382 -15.51 -28.85 16.07
N THR A 383 -14.44 -28.87 15.26
CA THR A 383 -13.17 -29.52 15.62
C THR A 383 -12.29 -28.56 16.43
N LEU A 384 -12.28 -27.28 16.10
CA LEU A 384 -11.42 -26.27 16.73
C LEU A 384 -11.80 -25.99 18.18
N VAL A 385 -13.08 -25.93 18.50
CA VAL A 385 -13.58 -25.62 19.85
C VAL A 385 -13.35 -26.75 20.87
N GLN A 386 -12.89 -27.93 20.44
CA GLN A 386 -12.51 -29.04 21.35
C GLN A 386 -11.25 -28.70 22.18
N LYS A 387 -10.49 -27.69 21.78
CA LYS A 387 -9.33 -27.20 22.52
C LYS A 387 -9.79 -26.41 23.75
N ASP A 388 -9.41 -26.88 24.95
CA ASP A 388 -9.72 -26.17 26.20
C ASP A 388 -8.77 -25.00 26.42
N LEU A 389 -9.24 -23.78 26.11
CA LEU A 389 -8.52 -22.52 26.30
C LEU A 389 -9.21 -21.72 27.40
N ARG A 390 -8.68 -21.80 28.64
CA ARG A 390 -9.26 -21.11 29.80
C ARG A 390 -8.69 -19.74 30.07
N ASP A 391 -7.36 -19.57 29.84
CA ASP A 391 -6.66 -18.37 30.14
C ASP A 391 -6.91 -17.27 29.09
N ASP A 392 -6.80 -16.01 29.48
CA ASP A 392 -6.84 -14.89 28.54
C ASP A 392 -5.55 -14.88 27.72
N PRO A 393 -5.62 -14.92 26.37
CA PRO A 393 -4.44 -14.81 25.53
C PRO A 393 -3.61 -13.55 25.81
N LEU A 394 -4.23 -12.45 26.23
CA LEU A 394 -3.53 -11.20 26.54
C LEU A 394 -2.52 -11.39 27.69
N ASP A 395 -2.88 -12.11 28.72
CA ASP A 395 -1.96 -12.36 29.84
C ASP A 395 -0.77 -13.23 29.41
N ALA A 396 -1.01 -14.20 28.55
CA ALA A 396 0.06 -15.02 27.97
C ALA A 396 0.98 -14.22 27.02
N LEU A 397 0.44 -13.27 26.26
CA LEU A 397 1.22 -12.38 25.41
C LEU A 397 2.10 -11.43 26.26
N ARG A 398 1.54 -10.87 27.34
CA ARG A 398 2.30 -10.03 28.29
C ARG A 398 3.40 -10.82 29.00
N ALA A 399 3.09 -12.03 29.43
CA ALA A 399 4.09 -12.93 30.04
C ALA A 399 5.23 -13.30 29.07
N ALA A 400 4.97 -13.29 27.77
CA ALA A 400 5.97 -13.48 26.72
C ALA A 400 6.77 -12.18 26.38
N GLY A 401 6.55 -11.09 27.13
CA GLY A 401 7.27 -9.84 26.96
C GLY A 401 6.64 -8.85 25.97
N ALA A 402 5.45 -9.12 25.46
CA ALA A 402 4.74 -8.17 24.63
C ALA A 402 4.13 -7.04 25.47
N GLU A 403 4.20 -5.82 24.96
CA GLU A 403 3.59 -4.61 25.54
C GLU A 403 2.47 -4.11 24.61
N PRO A 404 1.26 -4.71 24.66
CA PRO A 404 0.19 -4.38 23.73
C PRO A 404 -0.30 -2.94 23.91
N VAL A 405 -0.45 -2.23 22.83
CA VAL A 405 -1.21 -0.97 22.75
C VAL A 405 -2.68 -1.34 22.50
N GLU A 406 -3.48 -1.23 23.55
CA GLU A 406 -4.91 -1.49 23.47
C GLU A 406 -5.66 -0.31 22.83
N TRP A 407 -6.99 -0.43 22.65
CA TRP A 407 -7.82 0.58 21.98
C TRP A 407 -7.70 1.98 22.63
N ALA A 408 -7.59 2.06 23.95
CA ALA A 408 -7.39 3.32 24.65
C ALA A 408 -6.08 4.01 24.26
N GLY A 409 -5.00 3.26 24.08
CA GLY A 409 -3.71 3.76 23.59
C GLY A 409 -3.80 4.29 22.17
N TRP A 410 -4.51 3.58 21.28
CA TRP A 410 -4.80 4.08 19.94
C TRP A 410 -5.58 5.41 19.98
N CYS A 411 -6.64 5.50 20.80
CA CYS A 411 -7.41 6.74 20.97
C CYS A 411 -6.54 7.90 21.51
N ALA A 412 -5.51 7.60 22.30
CA ALA A 412 -4.55 8.60 22.75
C ALA A 412 -3.67 9.14 21.61
N ILE A 413 -3.22 8.26 20.71
CA ILE A 413 -2.51 8.65 19.48
C ILE A 413 -3.40 9.55 18.61
N GLU A 414 -4.65 9.16 18.35
CA GLU A 414 -5.59 9.97 17.55
C GLU A 414 -5.78 11.37 18.16
N ARG A 415 -5.87 11.46 19.48
CA ARG A 415 -6.03 12.72 20.18
C ARG A 415 -4.79 13.60 20.03
N ALA A 416 -3.60 13.03 20.22
CA ALA A 416 -2.35 13.75 20.04
C ALA A 416 -2.17 14.25 18.59
N GLU A 417 -2.56 13.48 17.59
CA GLU A 417 -2.55 13.90 16.17
C GLU A 417 -3.54 15.05 15.89
N ALA A 418 -4.71 15.02 16.51
CA ALA A 418 -5.70 16.09 16.40
C ALA A 418 -5.22 17.37 17.12
N GLU A 419 -4.62 17.25 18.31
CA GLU A 419 -4.04 18.37 19.06
C GLU A 419 -2.86 18.99 18.31
N LEU A 420 -1.98 18.17 17.72
CA LEU A 420 -0.89 18.64 16.87
C LEU A 420 -1.46 19.38 15.65
N GLY A 421 -2.45 18.83 14.97
CA GLY A 421 -3.12 19.48 13.86
C GLY A 421 -3.71 20.83 14.24
N ALA A 422 -4.45 20.90 15.36
CA ALA A 422 -5.02 22.13 15.86
C ALA A 422 -3.96 23.21 16.19
N SER A 423 -2.83 22.81 16.78
CA SER A 423 -1.71 23.73 17.06
C SER A 423 -1.08 24.34 15.81
N LEU A 424 -1.18 23.63 14.68
CA LEU A 424 -0.66 24.05 13.38
C LEU A 424 -1.73 24.71 12.49
N GLY A 425 -2.95 24.89 13.00
CA GLY A 425 -4.09 25.41 12.20
C GLY A 425 -4.58 24.43 11.12
N ARG A 426 -4.34 23.13 11.32
CA ARG A 426 -4.72 22.03 10.43
C ARG A 426 -5.75 21.12 11.13
N GLY A 427 -6.38 20.19 10.38
CA GLY A 427 -7.34 19.25 10.99
C GLY A 427 -6.63 18.22 11.86
N VAL A 428 -5.97 17.28 11.23
CA VAL A 428 -5.18 16.22 11.88
C VAL A 428 -3.79 16.23 11.25
N VAL A 429 -2.74 16.03 12.05
CA VAL A 429 -1.37 15.83 11.56
C VAL A 429 -0.82 14.56 12.20
N LYS A 430 -0.36 13.62 11.37
CA LYS A 430 0.16 12.35 11.87
C LYS A 430 1.47 12.52 12.61
N LEU A 431 1.61 11.78 13.70
CA LEU A 431 2.87 11.66 14.42
C LEU A 431 3.91 10.94 13.55
N PRO A 432 5.16 11.45 13.46
CA PRO A 432 6.08 11.05 12.39
C PRO A 432 6.81 9.73 12.61
N ASP A 433 6.93 9.24 13.85
CA ASP A 433 7.81 8.13 14.19
C ASP A 433 7.33 7.33 15.43
N TRP A 434 8.02 6.22 15.69
CA TRP A 434 7.75 5.35 16.84
C TRP A 434 7.78 6.08 18.17
N GLN A 435 8.76 6.95 18.39
CA GLN A 435 8.92 7.64 19.66
C GLN A 435 7.73 8.56 19.94
N ALA A 436 7.29 9.31 18.94
CA ALA A 436 6.14 10.20 19.06
C ALA A 436 4.84 9.42 19.32
N LEU A 437 4.65 8.29 18.62
CA LEU A 437 3.49 7.41 18.83
C LEU A 437 3.46 6.84 20.25
N MET A 438 4.59 6.30 20.73
CA MET A 438 4.65 5.69 22.06
C MET A 438 4.59 6.71 23.18
N ASN A 439 5.13 7.92 22.99
CA ASN A 439 4.96 9.02 23.92
C ASN A 439 3.48 9.41 24.09
N ALA A 440 2.70 9.40 22.99
CA ALA A 440 1.27 9.67 23.06
C ALA A 440 0.51 8.59 23.84
N VAL A 441 0.90 7.31 23.66
CA VAL A 441 0.33 6.18 24.43
C VAL A 441 0.62 6.32 25.92
N HIS A 442 1.86 6.59 26.31
CA HIS A 442 2.29 6.63 27.71
C HIS A 442 1.91 7.92 28.41
N GLY A 443 1.89 9.06 27.69
CA GLY A 443 1.51 10.36 28.25
C GLY A 443 0.04 10.47 28.67
N SER A 444 -0.81 9.57 28.20
CA SER A 444 -2.22 9.47 28.60
C SER A 444 -2.43 8.61 29.85
N ALA A 445 -1.38 7.97 30.37
CA ALA A 445 -1.43 7.09 31.55
C ALA A 445 -1.12 7.80 32.87
N SER A 446 -0.95 9.16 32.86
CA SER A 446 -0.66 10.00 34.04
C SER A 446 -1.86 10.84 34.46
#